data_01aa5154ed099592012e41db11909f0c
#
_entry.id   01aa5154ed099592012e41db11909f0c
#
_cell.length_a   1.000
_cell.length_b   1.000
_cell.length_c   1.000
_cell.angle_alpha   90.00
_cell.angle_beta   90.00
_cell.angle_gamma   90.00
#
_symmetry.space_group_name_H-M   'P 1'
#
loop_
_entity.id
_entity.type
_entity.pdbx_description
1 polymer ?
#
loop_
_entity_poly.entity_id
_entity_poly.type
_entity_poly.pdbx_seq_one_letter_code
_entity_poly.pdbx_strand_id
1 'polypeptide(L)'
;VKATSRGPIFFRQERVSVGDVPFDILKFRTMRYVADPEEQARLDRRAQAVNLDDDRITPVGKFLRNSHLDELPQLLNVLRGDMSIVGPRPERPYWVDQHTTEVEGYRYRHRVPAGITGWAQVNGFWGDSSIETRVRLDNRYIENWSLWRDIVIGLRTIPTLLGKRR
;
A
#
# COMPACT_ATOMS: atom_id res chain seq x y z
N VAL A 1 -1.49 -19.34 -5.03
CA VAL A 1 -0.15 -18.81 -5.34
C VAL A 1 0.82 -19.94 -5.62
N LYS A 2 1.10 -20.86 -4.68
CA LYS A 2 2.05 -21.99 -4.91
C LYS A 2 1.63 -22.94 -6.04
N ALA A 3 0.34 -23.13 -6.27
CA ALA A 3 -0.17 -23.99 -7.35
C ALA A 3 0.14 -23.44 -8.75
N THR A 4 0.39 -22.15 -8.90
CA THR A 4 0.57 -21.49 -10.21
C THR A 4 1.97 -20.97 -10.46
N SER A 5 2.82 -20.89 -9.43
CA SER A 5 4.24 -20.51 -9.59
C SER A 5 5.11 -20.94 -8.42
N ARG A 6 6.38 -21.31 -8.70
CA ARG A 6 7.38 -21.64 -7.68
C ARG A 6 7.72 -20.41 -6.83
N GLY A 7 8.18 -20.62 -5.59
CA GLY A 7 8.64 -19.55 -4.69
C GLY A 7 7.75 -19.33 -3.46
N PRO A 8 8.00 -18.29 -2.64
CA PRO A 8 7.28 -18.02 -1.41
C PRO A 8 5.82 -17.63 -1.65
N ILE A 9 4.95 -17.88 -0.67
CA ILE A 9 3.53 -17.45 -0.72
C ILE A 9 3.41 -15.96 -0.52
N PHE A 10 4.16 -15.44 0.45
CA PHE A 10 4.14 -14.03 0.80
C PHE A 10 5.21 -13.25 0.05
N PHE A 11 4.84 -12.07 -0.38
CA PHE A 11 5.73 -11.01 -0.81
C PHE A 11 5.93 -10.07 0.36
N ARG A 12 7.17 -9.62 0.57
CA ARG A 12 7.55 -8.64 1.57
C ARG A 12 8.18 -7.45 0.89
N GLN A 13 7.88 -6.27 1.38
CA GLN A 13 8.48 -5.04 0.88
C GLN A 13 8.56 -4.03 2.01
N GLU A 14 9.72 -3.39 2.12
CA GLU A 14 9.91 -2.33 3.10
C GLU A 14 9.00 -1.14 2.81
N ARG A 15 8.37 -0.64 3.85
CA ARG A 15 7.49 0.52 3.88
C ARG A 15 7.78 1.33 5.13
N VAL A 16 7.29 2.58 5.15
CA VAL A 16 7.44 3.49 6.29
C VAL A 16 6.09 3.67 6.97
N SER A 17 6.09 3.64 8.31
CA SER A 17 4.93 3.82 9.17
C SER A 17 5.14 4.98 10.15
N VAL A 18 4.43 4.95 11.28
CA VAL A 18 4.51 5.96 12.32
C VAL A 18 5.95 6.25 12.75
N GLY A 19 6.27 7.54 12.95
CA GLY A 19 7.61 7.98 13.39
C GLY A 19 8.72 7.73 12.38
N ASP A 20 8.40 7.60 11.10
CA ASP A 20 9.34 7.26 10.03
C ASP A 20 10.00 5.87 10.20
N VAL A 21 9.39 4.98 10.99
CA VAL A 21 9.93 3.64 11.25
C VAL A 21 9.65 2.71 10.06
N PRO A 22 10.68 2.07 9.48
CA PRO A 22 10.49 1.10 8.42
C PRO A 22 9.93 -0.22 8.96
N PHE A 23 9.10 -0.90 8.15
CA PHE A 23 8.57 -2.23 8.42
C PHE A 23 8.33 -3.01 7.13
N ASP A 24 8.27 -4.33 7.22
CA ASP A 24 7.95 -5.20 6.09
C ASP A 24 6.44 -5.36 5.92
N ILE A 25 5.86 -4.74 4.89
CA ILE A 25 4.47 -4.99 4.52
C ILE A 25 4.32 -6.38 3.90
N LEU A 26 3.30 -7.12 4.34
CA LEU A 26 3.01 -8.46 3.88
C LEU A 26 1.88 -8.45 2.84
N LYS A 27 2.10 -9.14 1.70
CA LYS A 27 1.09 -9.37 0.67
C LYS A 27 1.15 -10.81 0.17
N PHE A 28 0.07 -11.30 -0.43
CA PHE A 28 0.21 -12.50 -1.26
C PHE A 28 1.01 -12.15 -2.51
N ARG A 29 1.93 -13.04 -2.87
CA ARG A 29 2.71 -12.87 -4.09
C ARG A 29 1.82 -13.05 -5.32
N THR A 30 1.74 -12.03 -6.14
CA THR A 30 0.93 -11.98 -7.37
C THR A 30 1.76 -12.12 -8.64
N MET A 31 3.08 -12.01 -8.53
CA MET A 31 4.03 -12.07 -9.63
C MET A 31 4.85 -13.36 -9.59
N ARG A 32 5.41 -13.75 -10.73
CA ARG A 32 6.39 -14.84 -10.81
C ARG A 32 7.60 -14.49 -9.94
N TYR A 33 8.12 -15.51 -9.26
CA TYR A 33 9.28 -15.35 -8.41
C TYR A 33 10.56 -15.40 -9.26
N VAL A 34 11.42 -14.42 -9.07
CA VAL A 34 12.77 -14.38 -9.62
C VAL A 34 13.72 -14.73 -8.47
N ALA A 35 14.49 -15.81 -8.65
CA ALA A 35 15.37 -16.32 -7.60
C ALA A 35 16.65 -15.49 -7.46
N ASP A 36 17.08 -14.82 -8.53
CA ASP A 36 18.25 -13.96 -8.53
C ASP A 36 17.91 -12.60 -7.89
N PRO A 37 18.56 -12.25 -6.76
CA PRO A 37 18.31 -10.99 -6.07
C PRO A 37 18.67 -9.75 -6.91
N GLU A 38 19.69 -9.83 -7.76
CA GLU A 38 20.11 -8.70 -8.59
C GLU A 38 19.11 -8.45 -9.72
N GLU A 39 18.63 -9.52 -10.35
CA GLU A 39 17.59 -9.44 -11.36
C GLU A 39 16.28 -8.92 -10.75
N GLN A 40 15.90 -9.41 -9.58
CA GLN A 40 14.73 -8.93 -8.85
C GLN A 40 14.84 -7.43 -8.57
N ALA A 41 15.98 -6.97 -8.04
CA ALA A 41 16.21 -5.55 -7.75
C ALA A 41 16.16 -4.68 -9.02
N ARG A 42 16.67 -5.19 -10.15
CA ARG A 42 16.60 -4.50 -11.45
C ARG A 42 15.16 -4.36 -11.93
N LEU A 43 14.38 -5.42 -11.82
CA LEU A 43 12.97 -5.42 -12.20
C LEU A 43 12.13 -4.51 -11.31
N ASP A 44 12.42 -4.45 -10.02
CA ASP A 44 11.75 -3.56 -9.07
C ASP A 44 12.06 -2.09 -9.35
N ARG A 45 13.32 -1.76 -9.70
CA ARG A 45 13.68 -0.40 -10.15
C ARG A 45 12.95 -0.04 -11.45
N ARG A 46 12.87 -0.96 -12.40
CA ARG A 46 12.16 -0.75 -13.67
C ARG A 46 10.66 -0.54 -13.45
N ALA A 47 10.04 -1.30 -12.55
CA ALA A 47 8.63 -1.15 -12.18
C ALA A 47 8.33 0.16 -11.42
N GLN A 48 9.34 0.79 -10.82
CA GLN A 48 9.21 2.13 -10.23
C GLN A 48 9.13 3.23 -11.29
N ALA A 49 9.79 3.05 -12.41
CA ALA A 49 9.90 4.05 -13.47
C ALA A 49 8.75 4.01 -14.48
N VAL A 50 8.02 2.91 -14.56
CA VAL A 50 6.97 2.70 -15.59
C VAL A 50 5.83 1.85 -15.02
N ASN A 51 4.62 2.40 -15.10
CA ASN A 51 3.37 1.68 -14.76
C ASN A 51 2.98 0.77 -15.93
N LEU A 52 3.80 -0.26 -16.20
CA LEU A 52 3.54 -1.23 -17.27
C LEU A 52 2.65 -2.36 -16.76
N ASP A 53 1.77 -2.86 -17.61
CA ASP A 53 1.22 -4.21 -17.49
C ASP A 53 2.42 -5.18 -17.39
N ASP A 54 2.66 -5.67 -16.18
CA ASP A 54 3.86 -6.43 -15.85
C ASP A 54 3.61 -7.90 -16.21
N ASP A 55 4.31 -8.40 -17.23
CA ASP A 55 4.23 -9.79 -17.73
C ASP A 55 4.52 -10.84 -16.64
N ARG A 56 5.08 -10.41 -15.50
CA ARG A 56 5.31 -11.28 -14.35
C ARG A 56 4.03 -11.61 -13.58
N ILE A 57 2.94 -10.86 -13.80
CA ILE A 57 1.69 -11.11 -13.07
C ILE A 57 1.11 -12.46 -13.49
N THR A 58 0.92 -13.34 -12.52
CA THR A 58 0.29 -14.63 -12.76
C THR A 58 -1.24 -14.48 -12.93
N PRO A 59 -1.94 -15.41 -13.64
CA PRO A 59 -3.41 -15.35 -13.74
C PRO A 59 -4.11 -15.27 -12.38
N VAL A 60 -3.65 -16.06 -11.41
CA VAL A 60 -4.13 -16.00 -10.01
C VAL A 60 -3.75 -14.66 -9.37
N GLY A 61 -2.55 -14.15 -9.67
CA GLY A 61 -2.11 -12.84 -9.21
C GLY A 61 -2.99 -11.71 -9.74
N LYS A 62 -3.43 -11.77 -10.98
CA LYS A 62 -4.37 -10.80 -11.57
C LYS A 62 -5.72 -10.82 -10.85
N PHE A 63 -6.25 -12.01 -10.56
CA PHE A 63 -7.48 -12.15 -9.77
C PHE A 63 -7.32 -11.54 -8.36
N LEU A 64 -6.23 -11.89 -7.65
CA LEU A 64 -5.97 -11.39 -6.30
C LEU A 64 -5.84 -9.86 -6.26
N ARG A 65 -5.14 -9.25 -7.24
CA ARG A 65 -5.02 -7.78 -7.35
C ARG A 65 -6.35 -7.10 -7.66
N ASN A 66 -7.12 -7.65 -8.58
CA ASN A 66 -8.42 -7.08 -8.95
C ASN A 66 -9.44 -7.12 -7.80
N SER A 67 -9.33 -8.13 -6.92
CA SER A 67 -10.18 -8.29 -5.74
C SER A 67 -9.56 -7.71 -4.47
N HIS A 68 -8.34 -7.12 -4.54
CA HIS A 68 -7.56 -6.66 -3.38
C HIS A 68 -7.29 -7.72 -2.31
N LEU A 69 -7.55 -9.00 -2.61
CA LEU A 69 -7.28 -10.12 -1.69
C LEU A 69 -5.78 -10.33 -1.47
N ASP A 70 -4.93 -9.82 -2.35
CA ASP A 70 -3.48 -9.84 -2.18
C ASP A 70 -3.02 -9.04 -0.96
N GLU A 71 -3.80 -8.09 -0.48
CA GLU A 71 -3.48 -7.26 0.67
C GLU A 71 -3.96 -7.86 2.02
N LEU A 72 -4.73 -8.97 2.03
CA LEU A 72 -5.18 -9.61 3.27
C LEU A 72 -4.07 -9.96 4.27
N PRO A 73 -2.85 -10.38 3.86
CA PRO A 73 -1.77 -10.62 4.81
C PRO A 73 -1.34 -9.39 5.62
N GLN A 74 -1.69 -8.16 5.20
CA GLN A 74 -1.44 -6.96 5.99
C GLN A 74 -2.18 -6.96 7.33
N LEU A 75 -3.24 -7.76 7.49
CA LEU A 75 -3.87 -7.98 8.80
C LEU A 75 -2.88 -8.53 9.83
N LEU A 76 -1.86 -9.29 9.40
CA LEU A 76 -0.78 -9.73 10.29
C LEU A 76 0.12 -8.56 10.71
N ASN A 77 0.32 -7.56 9.83
CA ASN A 77 1.02 -6.35 10.22
C ASN A 77 0.21 -5.54 11.24
N VAL A 78 -1.11 -5.48 11.08
CA VAL A 78 -1.99 -4.83 12.09
C VAL A 78 -1.90 -5.54 13.45
N LEU A 79 -1.98 -6.87 13.46
CA LEU A 79 -1.87 -7.65 14.70
C LEU A 79 -0.50 -7.53 15.39
N ARG A 80 0.57 -7.26 14.62
CA ARG A 80 1.92 -7.00 15.15
C ARG A 80 2.11 -5.56 15.64
N GLY A 81 1.19 -4.65 15.30
CA GLY A 81 1.33 -3.23 15.63
C GLY A 81 2.13 -2.41 14.60
N ASP A 82 2.57 -3.02 13.49
CA ASP A 82 3.28 -2.31 12.40
C ASP A 82 2.36 -1.33 11.68
N MET A 83 1.06 -1.66 11.62
CA MET A 83 0.01 -0.92 10.90
C MET A 83 -1.28 -0.81 11.72
N SER A 84 -2.16 0.07 11.27
CA SER A 84 -3.57 0.14 11.67
C SER A 84 -4.48 -0.34 10.53
N ILE A 85 -5.76 -0.60 10.83
CA ILE A 85 -6.77 -0.85 9.80
C ILE A 85 -7.00 0.44 8.99
N VAL A 86 -7.16 1.57 9.69
CA VAL A 86 -7.38 2.88 9.07
C VAL A 86 -6.20 3.80 9.34
N GLY A 87 -5.68 4.41 8.29
CA GLY A 87 -4.55 5.34 8.36
C GLY A 87 -4.04 5.74 6.98
N PRO A 88 -3.02 6.58 6.90
CA PRO A 88 -2.34 6.90 5.66
C PRO A 88 -1.73 5.65 5.01
N ARG A 89 -1.83 5.55 3.67
CA ARG A 89 -1.20 4.42 2.95
C ARG A 89 0.32 4.48 3.09
N PRO A 90 1.00 3.38 3.47
CA PRO A 90 2.45 3.36 3.65
C PRO A 90 3.17 3.44 2.30
N GLU A 91 4.19 4.29 2.22
CA GLU A 91 5.04 4.44 1.05
C GLU A 91 6.38 3.75 1.24
N ARG A 92 7.10 3.47 0.12
CA ARG A 92 8.47 2.95 0.16
C ARG A 92 9.44 4.03 0.65
N PRO A 93 10.54 3.68 1.32
CA PRO A 93 11.53 4.66 1.79
C PRO A 93 11.98 5.64 0.71
N TYR A 94 12.28 5.13 -0.48
CA TYR A 94 12.65 5.96 -1.62
C TYR A 94 11.64 7.09 -1.92
N TRP A 95 10.34 6.77 -1.93
CA TRP A 95 9.29 7.77 -2.16
C TRP A 95 9.10 8.70 -0.98
N VAL A 96 9.29 8.21 0.25
CA VAL A 96 9.25 9.06 1.46
C VAL A 96 10.32 10.13 1.39
N ASP A 97 11.55 9.76 1.03
CA ASP A 97 12.66 10.70 0.91
C ASP A 97 12.39 11.75 -0.16
N GLN A 98 11.94 11.33 -1.34
CA GLN A 98 11.61 12.24 -2.44
C GLN A 98 10.46 13.17 -2.06
N HIS A 99 9.32 12.63 -1.63
CA HIS A 99 8.13 13.44 -1.34
C HIS A 99 8.31 14.35 -0.12
N THR A 100 9.19 13.99 0.81
CA THR A 100 9.52 14.88 1.94
C THR A 100 10.18 16.17 1.47
N THR A 101 10.93 16.15 0.38
CA THR A 101 11.58 17.34 -0.19
C THR A 101 10.65 18.13 -1.12
N GLU A 102 9.73 17.45 -1.77
CA GLU A 102 8.87 18.04 -2.82
C GLU A 102 7.53 18.55 -2.29
N VAL A 103 7.00 17.94 -1.21
CA VAL A 103 5.64 18.20 -0.72
C VAL A 103 5.65 18.69 0.73
N GLU A 104 5.24 19.92 0.92
CA GLU A 104 5.11 20.49 2.26
C GLU A 104 4.14 19.68 3.13
N GLY A 105 4.54 19.41 4.37
CA GLY A 105 3.74 18.66 5.32
C GLY A 105 3.65 17.15 5.04
N TYR A 106 4.46 16.60 4.12
CA TYR A 106 4.44 15.17 3.81
C TYR A 106 4.66 14.31 5.06
N ARG A 107 5.64 14.63 5.90
CA ARG A 107 5.97 13.86 7.11
C ARG A 107 4.88 13.87 8.19
N TYR A 108 3.93 14.81 8.13
CA TYR A 108 2.82 14.80 9.08
C TYR A 108 1.91 13.60 8.95
N ARG A 109 1.97 12.88 7.80
CA ARG A 109 1.30 11.59 7.59
C ARG A 109 1.80 10.50 8.53
N HIS A 110 3.05 10.58 8.98
CA HIS A 110 3.71 9.60 9.83
C HIS A 110 3.51 9.87 11.34
N ARG A 111 2.58 10.76 11.71
CA ARG A 111 2.18 10.97 13.12
C ARG A 111 1.30 9.82 13.65
N VAL A 112 0.73 9.01 12.78
CA VAL A 112 -0.11 7.86 13.11
C VAL A 112 0.38 6.62 12.34
N PRO A 113 0.03 5.41 12.81
CA PRO A 113 0.34 4.18 12.06
C PRO A 113 -0.24 4.19 10.65
N ALA A 114 0.50 3.64 9.71
CA ALA A 114 0.03 3.42 8.35
C ALA A 114 -1.20 2.51 8.33
N GLY A 115 -2.14 2.75 7.41
CA GLY A 115 -3.40 2.01 7.31
C GLY A 115 -3.47 1.06 6.12
N ILE A 116 -4.24 -0.03 6.27
CA ILE A 116 -4.67 -0.87 5.13
C ILE A 116 -5.58 -0.05 4.22
N THR A 117 -6.51 0.71 4.82
CA THR A 117 -7.35 1.70 4.14
C THR A 117 -7.19 3.07 4.78
N GLY A 118 -7.66 4.13 4.12
CA GLY A 118 -7.53 5.49 4.66
C GLY A 118 -8.40 6.50 3.93
N TRP A 119 -8.46 7.70 4.48
CA TRP A 119 -9.33 8.75 3.96
C TRP A 119 -9.00 9.15 2.52
N ALA A 120 -7.73 9.26 2.17
CA ALA A 120 -7.31 9.50 0.79
C ALA A 120 -7.76 8.36 -0.15
N GLN A 121 -7.57 7.12 0.26
CA GLN A 121 -7.90 5.92 -0.52
C GLN A 121 -9.41 5.84 -0.83
N VAL A 122 -10.30 6.01 0.16
CA VAL A 122 -11.76 5.95 -0.06
C VAL A 122 -12.32 7.14 -0.83
N ASN A 123 -11.53 8.19 -1.01
CA ASN A 123 -11.83 9.32 -1.90
C ASN A 123 -11.16 9.20 -3.28
N GLY A 124 -10.58 8.04 -3.62
CA GLY A 124 -10.02 7.75 -4.95
C GLY A 124 -8.57 8.21 -5.16
N PHE A 125 -7.88 8.68 -4.11
CA PHE A 125 -6.50 9.15 -4.19
C PHE A 125 -5.51 8.08 -3.70
N TRP A 126 -5.00 7.28 -4.64
CA TRP A 126 -4.02 6.21 -4.41
C TRP A 126 -3.22 5.93 -5.70
N GLY A 127 -2.11 5.17 -5.61
CA GLY A 127 -1.25 4.89 -6.77
C GLY A 127 -0.67 6.18 -7.38
N ASP A 128 -0.93 6.40 -8.67
CA ASP A 128 -0.37 7.51 -9.45
C ASP A 128 -1.18 8.82 -9.32
N SER A 129 -2.11 8.90 -8.37
CA SER A 129 -2.83 10.15 -8.11
C SER A 129 -1.94 11.19 -7.43
N SER A 130 -2.34 12.49 -7.50
CA SER A 130 -1.58 13.59 -6.89
C SER A 130 -1.18 13.31 -5.45
N ILE A 131 0.13 13.35 -5.21
CA ILE A 131 0.70 13.16 -3.87
C ILE A 131 0.32 14.31 -2.93
N GLU A 132 0.24 15.53 -3.42
CA GLU A 132 -0.16 16.70 -2.63
C GLU A 132 -1.59 16.53 -2.11
N THR A 133 -2.50 16.04 -2.95
CA THR A 133 -3.89 15.79 -2.56
C THR A 133 -3.98 14.64 -1.55
N ARG A 134 -3.18 13.57 -1.72
CA ARG A 134 -3.10 12.49 -0.73
C ARG A 134 -2.63 13.00 0.62
N VAL A 135 -1.54 13.77 0.64
CA VAL A 135 -0.96 14.37 1.85
C VAL A 135 -1.99 15.25 2.57
N ARG A 136 -2.69 16.12 1.82
CA ARG A 136 -3.72 16.99 2.39
C ARG A 136 -4.88 16.18 3.00
N LEU A 137 -5.35 15.13 2.34
CA LEU A 137 -6.44 14.30 2.83
C LEU A 137 -6.02 13.47 4.04
N ASP A 138 -4.81 12.91 4.04
CA ASP A 138 -4.28 12.13 5.15
C ASP A 138 -4.07 13.02 6.38
N ASN A 139 -3.48 14.21 6.22
CA ASN A 139 -3.29 15.14 7.31
C ASN A 139 -4.64 15.64 7.88
N ARG A 140 -5.63 15.92 7.01
CA ARG A 140 -6.98 16.27 7.46
C ARG A 140 -7.66 15.15 8.24
N TYR A 141 -7.42 13.88 7.86
CA TYR A 141 -7.90 12.74 8.62
C TYR A 141 -7.28 12.70 10.01
N ILE A 142 -5.95 12.84 10.09
CA ILE A 142 -5.19 12.79 11.35
C ILE A 142 -5.65 13.90 12.31
N GLU A 143 -5.77 15.13 11.80
CA GLU A 143 -6.17 16.30 12.59
C GLU A 143 -7.60 16.20 13.14
N ASN A 144 -8.47 15.52 12.42
CA ASN A 144 -9.88 15.37 12.77
C ASN A 144 -10.23 13.92 13.06
N TRP A 145 -9.30 13.14 13.57
CA TRP A 145 -9.51 11.73 13.87
C TRP A 145 -10.67 11.52 14.85
N SER A 146 -11.48 10.50 14.59
CA SER A 146 -12.47 9.98 15.51
C SER A 146 -12.78 8.53 15.14
N LEU A 147 -13.18 7.72 16.12
CA LEU A 147 -13.59 6.34 15.88
C LEU A 147 -14.75 6.27 14.87
N TRP A 148 -15.68 7.24 14.89
CA TRP A 148 -16.76 7.31 13.91
C TRP A 148 -16.23 7.48 12.48
N ARG A 149 -15.19 8.29 12.31
CA ARG A 149 -14.56 8.47 10.98
C ARG A 149 -13.91 7.17 10.50
N ASP A 150 -13.29 6.40 11.39
CA ASP A 150 -12.72 5.10 11.05
C ASP A 150 -13.81 4.11 10.59
N ILE A 151 -14.96 4.08 11.28
CA ILE A 151 -16.11 3.27 10.87
C ILE A 151 -16.60 3.69 9.47
N VAL A 152 -16.73 5.00 9.21
CA VAL A 152 -17.14 5.52 7.90
C VAL A 152 -16.13 5.14 6.80
N ILE A 153 -14.83 5.23 7.07
CA ILE A 153 -13.78 4.82 6.13
C ILE A 153 -13.87 3.31 5.86
N GLY A 154 -14.03 2.50 6.90
CA GLY A 154 -14.22 1.05 6.77
C GLY A 154 -15.41 0.70 5.88
N LEU A 155 -16.58 1.31 6.11
CA LEU A 155 -17.77 1.11 5.29
C LEU A 155 -17.56 1.56 3.83
N ARG A 156 -16.87 2.67 3.59
CA ARG A 156 -16.52 3.17 2.25
C ARG A 156 -15.48 2.31 1.53
N THR A 157 -14.71 1.53 2.25
CA THR A 157 -13.73 0.61 1.67
C THR A 157 -14.41 -0.57 0.97
N ILE A 158 -15.57 -1.04 1.47
CA ILE A 158 -16.28 -2.19 0.91
C ILE A 158 -16.61 -2.03 -0.59
N PRO A 159 -17.20 -0.93 -1.07
CA PRO A 159 -17.43 -0.73 -2.50
C PRO A 159 -16.17 -0.69 -3.35
N THR A 160 -15.07 -0.16 -2.81
CA THR A 160 -13.79 -0.12 -3.53
C THR A 160 -13.20 -1.51 -3.71
N LEU A 161 -13.34 -2.39 -2.71
CA LEU A 161 -12.95 -3.80 -2.80
C LEU A 161 -13.81 -4.59 -3.80
N LEU A 162 -15.07 -4.23 -3.97
CA LEU A 162 -16.01 -4.88 -4.90
C LEU A 162 -15.90 -4.36 -6.35
N GLY A 163 -14.85 -3.58 -6.67
CA GLY A 163 -14.57 -3.15 -8.04
C GLY A 163 -15.47 -2.05 -8.58
N LYS A 164 -16.30 -1.41 -7.74
CA LYS A 164 -17.04 -0.20 -8.13
C LYS A 164 -16.09 1.01 -8.09
N ARG A 165 -15.19 1.07 -9.09
CA ARG A 165 -14.44 2.32 -9.37
C ARG A 165 -15.46 3.39 -9.83
N ARG A 166 -15.56 4.47 -9.05
CA ARG A 166 -16.12 5.74 -9.54
C ARG A 166 -15.02 6.56 -10.17
#